data_6b216312835a43a1b6f808676972c379
#
_entry.id   6b216312835a43a1b6f808676972c379
#
_cell.length_a   1.000
_cell.length_b   1.000
_cell.length_c   1.000
_cell.angle_alpha   90.00
_cell.angle_beta   90.00
_cell.angle_gamma   90.00
#
_symmetry.space_group_name_H-M   'P 1'
#
loop_
_entity.id
_entity.type
_entity.pdbx_description
1 polymer ?
#
loop_
_entity_poly.entity_id
_entity_poly.type
_entity_poly.pdbx_seq_one_letter_code
_entity_poly.pdbx_strand_id
1 'polypeptide(L)'
;MNANAGGRSVLSRLPGSAFGARHRRAITRSSLCSGAILLVIAIAAPTFIVPSLKELPANINYDVSTAPTRGILIDSAAFKAGRPSASHSSDPACVGQVMPTRCYIETDVPLRASEKVTTASSSKKTTKLRAVSTLYAGDLDTPERENGSDTKGQVDADNEIGSIHDEVVLNRHTAFPSKKPQSSVAMDLSALGMGDDVKVSINDFVRDGYQFRFPFGSERRSYRFFDAATGTATPIDFVNAIQQRGKDVYSKGIDVYQFSQDLGPVNLYDAQRRLMDNAGNVSEEQRQELDRLRRNIPASSWGLSSGAPIQMDPYYVATRTINVEPATGIITNNSVTLWVFYSQNYNEAKTIKENQDKELASPSRTMLHFDAQWDDRTKEARLHDIQRVIKPLNIWSKAVPWITGVSGMILILAGLYLYFDARQAGGRPAGKSPETPDSL
;
A
#
# COMPACT_ATOMS: atom_id res chain seq x y z
N MET A 1 94.17 -2.80 -48.38
CA MET A 1 94.95 -2.23 -47.29
C MET A 1 94.07 -1.95 -46.12
N ASN A 2 94.29 -2.74 -45.13
CA ASN A 2 93.90 -2.73 -43.72
C ASN A 2 93.47 -1.41 -43.11
N ALA A 3 92.43 -1.41 -42.29
CA ALA A 3 92.56 -1.09 -40.88
C ALA A 3 91.24 -1.44 -40.12
N ASN A 4 91.41 -2.34 -39.23
CA ASN A 4 90.57 -2.75 -38.18
C ASN A 4 90.46 -1.63 -37.10
N ALA A 5 89.23 -1.30 -36.62
CA ALA A 5 89.11 -0.55 -35.37
C ALA A 5 87.91 -1.09 -34.61
N GLY A 6 88.20 -1.81 -33.54
CA GLY A 6 87.23 -2.35 -32.60
C GLY A 6 86.48 -1.30 -31.83
N GLY A 7 85.18 -1.30 -31.94
CA GLY A 7 84.28 -0.58 -31.08
C GLY A 7 83.78 -1.46 -29.88
N ARG A 8 84.33 -1.21 -28.70
CA ARG A 8 83.82 -1.77 -27.44
C ARG A 8 82.42 -1.16 -27.17
N SER A 9 81.37 -1.98 -27.27
CA SER A 9 80.09 -1.59 -26.82
C SER A 9 80.05 -1.66 -25.29
N VAL A 10 80.02 -0.49 -24.66
CA VAL A 10 79.70 -0.33 -23.26
C VAL A 10 78.12 -0.36 -23.15
N LEU A 11 77.53 -1.51 -23.03
CA LEU A 11 76.22 -1.62 -22.64
C LEU A 11 76.14 -1.38 -21.11
N SER A 12 75.84 -0.11 -20.77
CA SER A 12 75.56 0.32 -19.43
C SER A 12 74.40 -0.54 -18.83
N ARG A 13 74.69 -1.24 -17.73
CA ARG A 13 73.67 -1.90 -16.90
C ARG A 13 72.74 -0.82 -16.33
N LEU A 14 71.56 -0.72 -16.88
CA LEU A 14 70.44 0.04 -16.28
C LEU A 14 69.99 -0.65 -14.99
N PRO A 15 69.71 0.06 -13.90
CA PRO A 15 69.22 -0.51 -12.66
C PRO A 15 67.71 -0.77 -12.78
N GLY A 16 67.30 -1.73 -13.67
CA GLY A 16 65.89 -2.01 -13.92
C GLY A 16 65.26 -3.02 -12.97
N SER A 17 66.03 -3.76 -12.17
CA SER A 17 65.49 -4.88 -11.39
C SER A 17 64.88 -4.45 -10.03
N ALA A 18 65.41 -3.38 -9.40
CA ALA A 18 64.87 -2.92 -8.10
C ALA A 18 63.62 -2.06 -8.25
N PHE A 19 63.49 -1.31 -9.35
CA PHE A 19 62.29 -0.51 -9.63
C PHE A 19 61.09 -1.40 -9.99
N GLY A 20 61.31 -2.43 -10.78
CA GLY A 20 60.29 -3.42 -11.14
C GLY A 20 59.76 -4.21 -9.94
N ALA A 21 60.64 -4.58 -9.00
CA ALA A 21 60.24 -5.36 -7.81
C ALA A 21 59.41 -4.52 -6.81
N ARG A 22 59.74 -3.25 -6.62
CA ARG A 22 58.95 -2.33 -5.77
C ARG A 22 57.58 -2.05 -6.38
N HIS A 23 57.51 -1.83 -7.68
CA HIS A 23 56.25 -1.58 -8.39
C HIS A 23 55.33 -2.81 -8.35
N ARG A 24 55.87 -4.00 -8.59
CA ARG A 24 55.10 -5.28 -8.48
C ARG A 24 54.55 -5.49 -7.06
N ARG A 25 55.33 -5.26 -6.00
CA ARG A 25 54.85 -5.37 -4.61
C ARG A 25 53.76 -4.36 -4.30
N ALA A 26 53.84 -3.14 -4.82
CA ALA A 26 52.82 -2.11 -4.69
C ALA A 26 51.49 -2.55 -5.35
N ILE A 27 51.55 -3.07 -6.60
CA ILE A 27 50.41 -3.58 -7.33
C ILE A 27 49.76 -4.77 -6.58
N THR A 28 50.54 -5.73 -6.13
CA THR A 28 50.06 -6.89 -5.36
C THR A 28 49.31 -6.45 -4.09
N ARG A 29 49.88 -5.55 -3.30
CA ARG A 29 49.24 -5.02 -2.10
C ARG A 29 47.97 -4.25 -2.42
N SER A 30 48.01 -3.40 -3.44
CA SER A 30 46.83 -2.64 -3.89
C SER A 30 45.70 -3.57 -4.35
N SER A 31 46.00 -4.61 -5.15
CA SER A 31 45.01 -5.58 -5.60
C SER A 31 44.39 -6.35 -4.45
N LEU A 32 45.18 -6.80 -3.49
CA LEU A 32 44.66 -7.51 -2.32
C LEU A 32 43.79 -6.62 -1.41
N CYS A 33 44.26 -5.38 -1.14
CA CYS A 33 43.48 -4.45 -0.33
C CYS A 33 42.18 -4.04 -1.03
N SER A 34 42.23 -3.69 -2.34
CA SER A 34 41.05 -3.33 -3.09
C SER A 34 40.07 -4.49 -3.20
N GLY A 35 40.57 -5.72 -3.43
CA GLY A 35 39.76 -6.92 -3.47
C GLY A 35 39.06 -7.20 -2.13
N ALA A 36 39.78 -7.03 -0.99
CA ALA A 36 39.21 -7.19 0.34
C ALA A 36 38.11 -6.14 0.62
N ILE A 37 38.34 -4.86 0.26
CA ILE A 37 37.34 -3.79 0.40
C ILE A 37 36.08 -4.12 -0.39
N LEU A 38 36.22 -4.57 -1.65
CA LEU A 38 35.07 -4.94 -2.48
C LEU A 38 34.28 -6.12 -1.92
N LEU A 39 34.96 -7.12 -1.33
CA LEU A 39 34.26 -8.22 -0.65
C LEU A 39 33.54 -7.76 0.60
N VAL A 40 34.12 -6.83 1.37
CA VAL A 40 33.43 -6.22 2.51
C VAL A 40 32.16 -5.48 2.05
N ILE A 41 32.22 -4.72 0.97
CA ILE A 41 31.07 -4.05 0.39
C ILE A 41 30.02 -5.06 -0.07
N ALA A 42 30.44 -6.17 -0.71
CA ALA A 42 29.54 -7.24 -1.17
C ALA A 42 28.70 -7.85 -0.03
N ILE A 43 29.29 -7.96 1.17
CA ILE A 43 28.62 -8.49 2.37
C ILE A 43 27.84 -7.37 3.09
N ALA A 44 28.43 -6.17 3.21
CA ALA A 44 27.84 -5.08 3.95
C ALA A 44 26.59 -4.49 3.26
N ALA A 45 26.55 -4.47 1.92
CA ALA A 45 25.42 -3.91 1.19
C ALA A 45 24.08 -4.58 1.53
N PRO A 46 23.92 -5.91 1.44
CA PRO A 46 22.65 -6.57 1.78
C PRO A 46 22.34 -6.55 3.28
N THR A 47 23.35 -6.49 4.15
CA THR A 47 23.16 -6.58 5.61
C THR A 47 22.86 -5.24 6.27
N PHE A 48 23.42 -4.13 5.77
CA PHE A 48 23.28 -2.81 6.39
C PHE A 48 22.51 -1.82 5.52
N ILE A 49 22.72 -1.82 4.19
CA ILE A 49 22.10 -0.84 3.30
C ILE A 49 20.65 -1.26 2.96
N VAL A 50 20.43 -2.53 2.59
CA VAL A 50 19.08 -2.99 2.22
C VAL A 50 18.05 -2.81 3.33
N PRO A 51 18.32 -3.12 4.61
CA PRO A 51 17.37 -2.85 5.69
C PRO A 51 17.02 -1.37 5.84
N SER A 52 17.98 -0.45 5.64
CA SER A 52 17.71 1.00 5.70
C SER A 52 16.90 1.53 4.51
N LEU A 53 16.87 0.81 3.39
CA LEU A 53 16.01 1.11 2.24
C LEU A 53 14.59 0.57 2.40
N LYS A 54 14.37 -0.37 3.33
CA LYS A 54 13.05 -0.92 3.66
C LYS A 54 12.34 -0.06 4.69
N GLU A 55 12.12 1.20 4.33
CA GLU A 55 11.41 2.17 5.15
C GLU A 55 10.30 2.85 4.35
N LEU A 56 9.20 3.20 5.05
CA LEU A 56 8.19 4.09 4.46
C LEU A 56 8.83 5.42 4.09
N PRO A 57 8.56 5.97 2.89
CA PRO A 57 9.01 7.30 2.53
C PRO A 57 8.59 8.33 3.58
N ALA A 58 9.42 9.35 3.78
CA ALA A 58 9.08 10.45 4.69
C ALA A 58 7.94 11.31 4.15
N ASN A 59 7.76 11.33 2.83
CA ASN A 59 6.68 12.03 2.16
C ASN A 59 5.89 11.03 1.29
N ILE A 60 4.71 10.65 1.77
CA ILE A 60 3.74 9.83 1.06
C ILE A 60 2.65 10.77 0.56
N ASN A 61 2.39 10.74 -0.73
CA ASN A 61 1.30 11.48 -1.37
C ASN A 61 0.84 10.69 -2.57
N TYR A 62 -0.36 10.12 -2.49
CA TYR A 62 -1.00 9.45 -3.60
C TYR A 62 -2.52 9.59 -3.52
N ASP A 63 -3.14 9.58 -4.69
CA ASP A 63 -4.59 9.56 -4.86
C ASP A 63 -4.98 8.25 -5.52
N VAL A 64 -6.06 7.64 -5.07
CA VAL A 64 -6.68 6.48 -5.70
C VAL A 64 -8.15 6.79 -5.99
N SER A 65 -8.64 6.26 -7.10
CA SER A 65 -10.03 6.41 -7.52
C SER A 65 -10.58 5.08 -8.00
N THR A 66 -11.88 4.88 -7.83
CA THR A 66 -12.57 3.74 -8.41
C THR A 66 -13.16 4.10 -9.77
N ALA A 67 -13.35 3.10 -10.62
CA ALA A 67 -14.22 3.25 -11.77
C ALA A 67 -15.65 3.53 -11.30
N PRO A 68 -16.42 4.37 -12.02
CA PRO A 68 -17.85 4.53 -11.74
C PRO A 68 -18.58 3.21 -11.92
N THR A 69 -19.45 2.86 -10.97
CA THR A 69 -20.30 1.67 -11.03
C THR A 69 -21.73 2.03 -10.64
N ARG A 70 -22.69 1.22 -11.11
CA ARG A 70 -24.08 1.37 -10.71
C ARG A 70 -24.31 0.67 -9.38
N GLY A 71 -24.94 1.37 -8.44
CA GLY A 71 -25.19 0.88 -7.11
C GLY A 71 -26.57 1.23 -6.59
N ILE A 72 -26.81 0.92 -5.32
CA ILE A 72 -28.03 1.22 -4.60
C ILE A 72 -27.70 2.28 -3.56
N LEU A 73 -28.58 3.29 -3.48
CA LEU A 73 -28.44 4.37 -2.50
C LEU A 73 -29.83 4.82 -2.03
N ILE A 74 -29.95 5.05 -0.72
CA ILE A 74 -31.15 5.73 -0.19
C ILE A 74 -31.12 7.21 -0.53
N ASP A 75 -32.22 7.74 -1.01
CA ASP A 75 -32.45 9.18 -1.14
C ASP A 75 -32.85 9.77 0.21
N SER A 76 -31.85 10.16 1.00
CA SER A 76 -32.03 10.76 2.32
C SER A 76 -32.79 12.10 2.27
N ALA A 77 -32.67 12.84 1.17
CA ALA A 77 -33.40 14.10 1.00
C ALA A 77 -34.89 13.85 0.76
N ALA A 78 -35.23 12.87 -0.07
CA ALA A 78 -36.61 12.46 -0.27
C ALA A 78 -37.23 11.90 1.02
N PHE A 79 -36.47 11.09 1.79
CA PHE A 79 -36.92 10.58 3.10
C PHE A 79 -37.21 11.72 4.07
N LYS A 80 -36.30 12.68 4.21
CA LYS A 80 -36.47 13.89 5.06
C LYS A 80 -37.67 14.73 4.66
N ALA A 81 -37.93 14.84 3.36
CA ALA A 81 -39.06 15.57 2.82
C ALA A 81 -40.41 14.83 2.91
N GLY A 82 -40.39 13.54 3.34
CA GLY A 82 -41.60 12.70 3.40
C GLY A 82 -42.26 12.48 2.02
N ARG A 83 -41.46 12.41 0.96
CA ARG A 83 -41.92 12.17 -0.44
C ARG A 83 -41.10 11.05 -1.05
N PRO A 84 -41.70 10.27 -1.96
CA PRO A 84 -40.95 9.20 -2.64
C PRO A 84 -39.77 9.77 -3.42
N SER A 85 -38.73 8.95 -3.62
CA SER A 85 -37.63 9.27 -4.51
C SER A 85 -38.09 9.37 -5.97
N ALA A 86 -37.24 9.89 -6.85
CA ALA A 86 -37.62 10.19 -8.23
C ALA A 86 -38.14 8.95 -8.99
N SER A 87 -37.50 7.80 -8.83
CA SER A 87 -37.88 6.55 -9.48
C SER A 87 -39.21 5.98 -8.97
N HIS A 88 -39.64 6.36 -7.78
CA HIS A 88 -40.88 5.86 -7.13
C HIS A 88 -42.02 6.88 -7.09
N SER A 89 -41.85 8.03 -7.75
CA SER A 89 -42.83 9.12 -7.75
C SER A 89 -44.22 8.75 -8.27
N SER A 90 -44.33 7.75 -9.12
CA SER A 90 -45.57 7.25 -9.70
C SER A 90 -46.04 5.90 -9.13
N ASP A 91 -45.34 5.33 -8.12
CA ASP A 91 -45.74 4.07 -7.49
C ASP A 91 -46.93 4.30 -6.54
N PRO A 92 -48.10 3.67 -6.76
CA PRO A 92 -49.25 3.83 -5.88
C PRO A 92 -48.99 3.40 -4.43
N ALA A 93 -48.04 2.52 -4.19
CA ALA A 93 -47.68 2.08 -2.85
C ALA A 93 -46.79 3.07 -2.10
N CYS A 94 -46.29 4.12 -2.79
CA CYS A 94 -45.45 5.17 -2.23
C CYS A 94 -46.25 6.46 -2.01
N VAL A 95 -47.49 6.34 -1.65
CA VAL A 95 -48.41 7.44 -1.34
C VAL A 95 -48.89 7.32 0.13
N GLY A 96 -48.94 8.42 0.86
CA GLY A 96 -49.45 8.48 2.21
C GLY A 96 -48.43 8.99 3.24
N GLN A 97 -48.87 9.05 4.50
CA GLN A 97 -48.01 9.57 5.59
C GLN A 97 -46.93 8.58 6.07
N VAL A 98 -47.18 7.27 5.94
CA VAL A 98 -46.25 6.21 6.31
C VAL A 98 -45.94 5.40 5.07
N MET A 99 -44.82 5.72 4.43
CA MET A 99 -44.37 5.04 3.22
C MET A 99 -43.37 3.95 3.57
N PRO A 100 -43.34 2.84 2.82
CA PRO A 100 -42.27 1.85 2.92
C PRO A 100 -40.91 2.45 2.59
N THR A 101 -39.84 2.01 3.27
CA THR A 101 -38.46 2.47 3.03
C THR A 101 -38.02 2.26 1.58
N ARG A 102 -38.52 1.21 0.89
CA ARG A 102 -38.24 0.98 -0.52
C ARG A 102 -38.60 2.16 -1.42
N CYS A 103 -39.55 3.01 -1.01
CA CYS A 103 -39.97 4.20 -1.75
C CYS A 103 -38.92 5.31 -1.78
N TYR A 104 -37.85 5.19 -1.01
CA TYR A 104 -36.74 6.13 -0.91
C TYR A 104 -35.42 5.56 -1.46
N ILE A 105 -35.42 4.30 -1.96
CA ILE A 105 -34.21 3.58 -2.36
C ILE A 105 -34.09 3.62 -3.90
N GLU A 106 -33.04 4.24 -4.38
CA GLU A 106 -32.67 4.25 -5.79
C GLU A 106 -31.74 3.08 -6.10
N THR A 107 -32.01 2.32 -7.18
CA THR A 107 -31.30 1.07 -7.50
C THR A 107 -30.29 1.17 -8.64
N ASP A 108 -30.20 2.31 -9.31
CA ASP A 108 -29.35 2.50 -10.48
C ASP A 108 -28.57 3.82 -10.37
N VAL A 109 -27.99 4.07 -9.20
CA VAL A 109 -27.23 5.30 -8.92
C VAL A 109 -25.79 5.14 -9.37
N PRO A 110 -25.24 6.03 -10.21
CA PRO A 110 -23.80 6.05 -10.47
C PRO A 110 -23.05 6.41 -9.19
N LEU A 111 -22.14 5.53 -8.76
CA LEU A 111 -21.33 5.69 -7.56
C LEU A 111 -19.85 5.60 -7.89
N ARG A 112 -19.04 6.41 -7.23
CA ARG A 112 -17.57 6.40 -7.29
C ARG A 112 -16.98 6.75 -5.94
N ALA A 113 -15.85 6.15 -5.60
CA ALA A 113 -15.06 6.53 -4.44
C ALA A 113 -13.68 7.06 -4.84
N SER A 114 -13.14 7.95 -4.03
CA SER A 114 -11.74 8.36 -4.09
C SER A 114 -11.12 8.32 -2.71
N GLU A 115 -9.81 8.12 -2.64
CA GLU A 115 -9.05 8.24 -1.41
C GLU A 115 -7.75 9.00 -1.69
N LYS A 116 -7.48 10.01 -0.87
CA LYS A 116 -6.23 10.77 -0.90
C LYS A 116 -5.45 10.50 0.37
N VAL A 117 -4.24 9.97 0.22
CA VAL A 117 -3.34 9.67 1.35
C VAL A 117 -2.13 10.59 1.31
N THR A 118 -1.90 11.32 2.40
CA THR A 118 -0.79 12.26 2.53
C THR A 118 -0.05 12.10 3.85
N THR A 119 1.24 12.45 3.86
CA THR A 119 2.00 12.56 5.11
C THR A 119 1.68 13.90 5.79
N ALA A 120 1.12 13.84 6.99
CA ALA A 120 0.92 15.01 7.84
C ALA A 120 2.21 15.42 8.57
N SER A 121 2.99 14.44 9.04
CA SER A 121 4.30 14.67 9.65
C SER A 121 5.14 13.39 9.59
N SER A 122 6.46 13.53 9.62
CA SER A 122 7.37 12.39 9.59
C SER A 122 8.59 12.62 10.49
N SER A 123 9.09 11.54 11.07
CA SER A 123 10.31 11.47 11.86
C SER A 123 11.22 10.34 11.34
N LYS A 124 12.36 10.10 11.98
CA LYS A 124 13.22 8.96 11.63
C LYS A 124 12.55 7.60 11.82
N LYS A 125 11.64 7.46 12.79
CA LYS A 125 11.04 6.16 13.16
C LYS A 125 9.58 6.03 12.78
N THR A 126 8.84 7.13 12.68
CA THR A 126 7.39 7.13 12.49
C THR A 126 6.97 8.14 11.43
N THR A 127 5.87 7.85 10.75
CA THR A 127 5.18 8.81 9.87
C THR A 127 3.72 8.87 10.26
N LYS A 128 3.15 10.08 10.34
CA LYS A 128 1.72 10.30 10.52
C LYS A 128 1.10 10.49 9.16
N LEU A 129 0.19 9.60 8.79
CA LEU A 129 -0.59 9.68 7.57
C LEU A 129 -1.96 10.30 7.86
N ARG A 130 -2.47 11.03 6.89
CA ARG A 130 -3.86 11.48 6.78
C ARG A 130 -4.43 10.92 5.49
N ALA A 131 -5.53 10.21 5.60
CA ALA A 131 -6.31 9.74 4.46
C ALA A 131 -7.68 10.41 4.49
N VAL A 132 -8.19 10.78 3.32
CA VAL A 132 -9.54 11.25 3.11
C VAL A 132 -10.16 10.39 2.03
N SER A 133 -11.12 9.55 2.42
CA SER A 133 -11.89 8.72 1.51
C SER A 133 -13.25 9.38 1.33
N THR A 134 -13.69 9.58 0.09
CA THR A 134 -14.95 10.25 -0.25
C THR A 134 -15.75 9.39 -1.20
N LEU A 135 -17.05 9.29 -0.93
CA LEU A 135 -18.03 8.62 -1.78
C LEU A 135 -18.86 9.68 -2.50
N TYR A 136 -19.03 9.50 -3.81
CA TYR A 136 -19.77 10.40 -4.69
C TYR A 136 -20.92 9.64 -5.35
N ALA A 137 -22.04 10.33 -5.55
CA ALA A 137 -23.20 9.84 -6.27
C ALA A 137 -23.67 10.83 -7.35
N GLY A 138 -24.27 10.33 -8.45
CA GLY A 138 -24.79 11.14 -9.53
C GLY A 138 -24.00 11.01 -10.82
N ASP A 139 -24.26 11.90 -11.77
CA ASP A 139 -23.60 11.88 -13.07
C ASP A 139 -22.12 12.24 -12.89
N LEU A 140 -21.29 11.17 -12.93
CA LEU A 140 -19.86 11.24 -12.66
C LEU A 140 -19.07 11.30 -13.97
N ASP A 141 -19.61 11.96 -14.99
CA ASP A 141 -18.88 12.22 -16.23
C ASP A 141 -17.57 12.91 -15.86
N THR A 142 -16.50 12.12 -15.82
CA THR A 142 -15.15 12.67 -15.77
C THR A 142 -14.98 13.46 -17.07
N PRO A 143 -14.76 14.78 -17.05
CA PRO A 143 -14.29 15.45 -18.23
C PRO A 143 -12.98 14.76 -18.61
N GLU A 144 -12.98 14.00 -19.70
CA GLU A 144 -11.75 13.55 -20.34
C GLU A 144 -10.97 14.82 -20.63
N ARG A 145 -9.85 14.99 -19.95
CA ARG A 145 -8.94 16.11 -20.20
C ARG A 145 -8.33 15.92 -21.58
N GLU A 146 -8.92 16.52 -22.56
CA GLU A 146 -8.18 16.99 -23.72
C GLU A 146 -7.35 18.20 -23.29
N ASN A 147 -6.05 18.07 -23.51
CA ASN A 147 -5.03 19.12 -23.45
C ASN A 147 -4.66 19.74 -22.07
N GLY A 148 -3.60 19.21 -21.49
CA GLY A 148 -2.44 19.94 -20.95
C GLY A 148 -2.64 21.07 -19.92
N SER A 149 -3.82 21.29 -19.38
CA SER A 149 -4.07 22.35 -18.39
C SER A 149 -4.27 21.72 -17.00
N ASP A 150 -3.44 22.13 -16.05
CA ASP A 150 -3.45 21.74 -14.63
C ASP A 150 -4.66 22.30 -13.84
N THR A 151 -5.86 22.26 -14.38
CA THR A 151 -7.04 22.39 -13.54
C THR A 151 -7.36 21.00 -12.98
N LYS A 152 -7.00 20.77 -11.69
CA LYS A 152 -7.47 19.65 -10.89
C LYS A 152 -8.95 19.46 -11.16
N GLY A 153 -9.36 18.26 -11.62
CA GLY A 153 -10.76 17.90 -11.71
C GLY A 153 -11.35 18.03 -10.31
N GLN A 154 -11.99 19.14 -10.05
CA GLN A 154 -12.84 19.37 -8.92
C GLN A 154 -14.07 18.51 -9.23
N VAL A 155 -14.14 17.34 -8.58
CA VAL A 155 -15.41 16.62 -8.46
C VAL A 155 -16.28 17.61 -7.70
N ASP A 156 -17.40 18.03 -8.31
CA ASP A 156 -18.25 19.02 -7.70
C ASP A 156 -18.61 18.55 -6.28
N ALA A 157 -18.37 19.42 -5.29
CA ALA A 157 -18.67 19.14 -3.89
C ALA A 157 -20.15 18.77 -3.70
N ASP A 158 -21.00 19.13 -4.66
CA ASP A 158 -22.43 18.85 -4.69
C ASP A 158 -22.77 17.36 -4.86
N ASN A 159 -21.82 16.53 -5.31
CA ASN A 159 -22.00 15.09 -5.51
C ASN A 159 -21.41 14.22 -4.38
N GLU A 160 -20.78 14.83 -3.38
CA GLU A 160 -20.28 14.11 -2.20
C GLU A 160 -21.46 13.66 -1.33
N ILE A 161 -21.52 12.35 -1.06
CA ILE A 161 -22.57 11.75 -0.21
C ILE A 161 -22.02 11.21 1.11
N GLY A 162 -20.72 11.19 1.29
CA GLY A 162 -20.10 10.80 2.55
C GLY A 162 -18.58 10.77 2.48
N SER A 163 -17.96 10.95 3.63
CA SER A 163 -16.50 10.92 3.72
C SER A 163 -16.00 10.31 5.03
N ILE A 164 -14.78 9.76 4.95
CA ILE A 164 -14.02 9.25 6.09
C ILE A 164 -12.66 9.93 6.10
N HIS A 165 -12.40 10.70 7.14
CA HIS A 165 -11.10 11.28 7.44
C HIS A 165 -10.39 10.40 8.45
N ASP A 166 -9.25 9.86 8.09
CA ASP A 166 -8.51 8.88 8.89
C ASP A 166 -7.09 9.39 9.13
N GLU A 167 -6.65 9.40 10.39
CA GLU A 167 -5.27 9.72 10.73
C GLU A 167 -4.64 8.56 11.52
N VAL A 168 -3.43 8.20 11.15
CA VAL A 168 -2.68 7.11 11.80
C VAL A 168 -1.19 7.40 11.86
N VAL A 169 -0.56 7.05 12.97
CA VAL A 169 0.90 7.07 13.11
C VAL A 169 1.45 5.67 12.86
N LEU A 170 2.24 5.51 11.81
CA LEU A 170 2.87 4.26 11.40
C LEU A 170 4.35 4.22 11.79
N ASN A 171 4.84 3.05 12.16
CA ASN A 171 6.28 2.77 12.22
C ASN A 171 6.81 2.65 10.78
N ARG A 172 7.89 3.38 10.45
CA ARG A 172 8.40 3.44 9.07
C ARG A 172 9.01 2.14 8.57
N HIS A 173 9.55 1.29 9.46
CA HIS A 173 10.14 0.01 9.07
C HIS A 173 9.11 -1.10 8.90
N THR A 174 8.12 -1.15 9.81
CA THR A 174 7.13 -2.24 9.83
C THR A 174 5.84 -1.92 9.10
N ALA A 175 5.58 -0.65 8.77
CA ALA A 175 4.30 -0.13 8.30
C ALA A 175 3.13 -0.37 9.27
N PHE A 176 3.39 -0.83 10.50
CA PHE A 176 2.38 -1.13 11.50
C PHE A 176 2.03 0.11 12.33
N PRO A 177 0.77 0.26 12.76
CA PRO A 177 0.34 1.38 13.58
C PRO A 177 1.09 1.48 14.91
N SER A 178 1.19 2.70 15.42
CA SER A 178 1.69 2.97 16.78
C SER A 178 0.79 2.30 17.82
N LYS A 179 1.41 1.73 18.86
CA LYS A 179 0.68 1.19 20.03
C LYS A 179 0.19 2.28 20.99
N LYS A 180 0.46 3.54 20.69
CA LYS A 180 -0.04 4.68 21.47
C LYS A 180 -1.39 5.14 20.92
N PRO A 181 -2.25 5.77 21.74
CA PRO A 181 -3.52 6.34 21.28
C PRO A 181 -3.26 7.62 20.46
N GLN A 182 -2.99 7.46 19.18
CA GLN A 182 -2.58 8.52 18.23
C GLN A 182 -3.32 8.43 16.89
N SER A 183 -4.37 7.61 16.84
CA SER A 183 -5.21 7.49 15.66
C SER A 183 -6.51 8.25 15.86
N SER A 184 -7.06 8.76 14.77
CA SER A 184 -8.37 9.40 14.74
C SER A 184 -9.14 9.01 13.48
N VAL A 185 -10.46 8.93 13.59
CA VAL A 185 -11.37 8.73 12.48
C VAL A 185 -12.52 9.69 12.63
N ALA A 186 -12.82 10.47 11.58
CA ALA A 186 -14.02 11.28 11.49
C ALA A 186 -14.81 10.86 10.24
N MET A 187 -16.10 10.63 10.37
CA MET A 187 -16.96 10.11 9.32
C MET A 187 -18.16 11.02 9.15
N ASP A 188 -18.47 11.38 7.91
CA ASP A 188 -19.76 11.92 7.51
C ASP A 188 -20.60 10.79 6.92
N LEU A 189 -21.63 10.39 7.65
CA LEU A 189 -22.55 9.31 7.31
C LEU A 189 -23.96 9.84 6.99
N SER A 190 -24.07 11.13 6.68
CA SER A 190 -25.36 11.81 6.49
C SER A 190 -26.18 11.18 5.35
N ALA A 191 -25.54 10.67 4.30
CA ALA A 191 -26.24 9.93 3.24
C ALA A 191 -26.93 8.66 3.73
N LEU A 192 -26.40 8.03 4.79
CA LEU A 192 -27.00 6.84 5.42
C LEU A 192 -27.93 7.21 6.56
N GLY A 193 -27.95 8.47 6.96
CA GLY A 193 -28.69 9.02 8.09
C GLY A 193 -30.19 9.19 7.87
N MET A 194 -30.77 8.70 6.75
CA MET A 194 -32.22 8.79 6.48
C MET A 194 -32.78 10.18 6.81
N GLY A 195 -32.12 11.23 6.33
CA GLY A 195 -32.54 12.63 6.51
C GLY A 195 -31.95 13.37 7.71
N ASP A 196 -31.18 12.69 8.58
CA ASP A 196 -30.40 13.34 9.62
C ASP A 196 -28.95 13.49 9.18
N ASP A 197 -28.34 14.62 9.54
CA ASP A 197 -26.90 14.79 9.41
C ASP A 197 -26.23 13.99 10.52
N VAL A 198 -25.35 13.05 10.15
CA VAL A 198 -24.64 12.16 11.09
C VAL A 198 -23.16 12.29 10.87
N LYS A 199 -22.47 12.96 11.82
CA LYS A 199 -21.02 13.19 11.79
C LYS A 199 -20.37 12.65 13.05
N VAL A 200 -19.66 11.56 12.92
CA VAL A 200 -18.99 10.87 14.03
C VAL A 200 -17.51 11.19 14.00
N SER A 201 -16.94 11.64 15.13
CA SER A 201 -15.51 11.88 15.26
C SER A 201 -14.97 11.21 16.52
N ILE A 202 -13.94 10.38 16.37
CA ILE A 202 -13.29 9.62 17.44
C ILE A 202 -11.81 9.85 17.35
N ASN A 203 -11.22 10.38 18.42
CA ASN A 203 -9.81 10.72 18.49
C ASN A 203 -9.10 9.89 19.59
N ASP A 204 -7.78 9.86 19.51
CA ASP A 204 -6.92 9.29 20.56
C ASP A 204 -7.24 7.83 20.93
N PHE A 205 -7.40 6.99 19.90
CA PHE A 205 -7.51 5.55 20.09
C PHE A 205 -6.28 4.78 19.60
N VAL A 206 -6.11 3.57 20.13
CA VAL A 206 -5.08 2.64 19.70
C VAL A 206 -5.60 1.83 18.51
N ARG A 207 -4.90 1.94 17.38
CA ARG A 207 -5.21 1.16 16.18
C ARG A 207 -4.42 -0.13 16.15
N ASP A 208 -5.03 -1.17 15.63
CA ASP A 208 -4.39 -2.44 15.27
C ASP A 208 -4.57 -2.70 13.76
N GLY A 209 -3.70 -3.52 13.17
CA GLY A 209 -3.82 -3.94 11.78
C GLY A 209 -3.24 -2.97 10.73
N TYR A 210 -2.95 -3.53 9.56
CA TYR A 210 -2.49 -2.77 8.39
C TYR A 210 -3.68 -2.14 7.67
N GLN A 211 -3.43 -1.12 6.83
CA GLN A 211 -4.46 -0.49 5.99
C GLN A 211 -3.85 0.09 4.71
N PHE A 212 -2.99 1.09 4.79
CA PHE A 212 -2.46 1.82 3.65
C PHE A 212 -1.29 1.13 2.96
N ARG A 213 -0.66 0.19 3.65
CA ARG A 213 0.48 -0.56 3.19
C ARG A 213 0.70 -1.81 4.02
N PHE A 214 1.09 -2.89 3.39
CA PHE A 214 1.55 -4.11 4.03
C PHE A 214 3.05 -4.00 4.42
N PRO A 215 3.59 -4.91 5.25
CA PRO A 215 5.02 -4.87 5.59
C PRO A 215 5.91 -5.13 4.37
N PHE A 216 7.12 -4.60 4.39
CA PHE A 216 8.15 -5.00 3.44
C PHE A 216 8.45 -6.50 3.59
N GLY A 217 8.49 -7.22 2.47
CA GLY A 217 8.66 -8.66 2.49
C GLY A 217 7.39 -9.38 2.97
N SER A 218 6.22 -8.93 2.51
CA SER A 218 4.93 -9.58 2.81
C SER A 218 4.98 -11.06 2.49
N GLU A 219 4.43 -11.86 3.39
CA GLU A 219 4.42 -13.32 3.33
C GLU A 219 3.03 -13.84 2.91
N ARG A 220 2.97 -15.11 2.52
CA ARG A 220 1.73 -15.82 2.14
C ARG A 220 0.99 -16.30 3.40
N ARG A 221 0.50 -15.34 4.19
CA ARG A 221 -0.22 -15.60 5.45
C ARG A 221 -1.28 -14.54 5.70
N SER A 222 -2.17 -14.77 6.65
CA SER A 222 -3.15 -13.79 7.10
C SER A 222 -2.48 -12.60 7.80
N TYR A 223 -3.03 -11.42 7.59
CA TYR A 223 -2.68 -10.19 8.31
C TYR A 223 -3.93 -9.62 8.98
N ARG A 224 -3.74 -8.87 10.06
CA ARG A 224 -4.82 -8.05 10.57
C ARG A 224 -4.96 -6.81 9.71
N PHE A 225 -6.15 -6.57 9.18
CA PHE A 225 -6.45 -5.42 8.31
C PHE A 225 -7.51 -4.55 8.99
N PHE A 226 -7.21 -3.25 9.13
CA PHE A 226 -8.09 -2.28 9.77
C PHE A 226 -9.13 -1.77 8.79
N ASP A 227 -10.37 -1.74 9.24
CA ASP A 227 -11.50 -1.15 8.54
C ASP A 227 -11.94 0.12 9.28
N ALA A 228 -11.83 1.28 8.61
CA ALA A 228 -12.11 2.57 9.23
C ALA A 228 -13.61 2.76 9.53
N ALA A 229 -14.51 2.18 8.73
CA ALA A 229 -15.96 2.29 8.94
C ALA A 229 -16.41 1.57 10.22
N THR A 230 -15.77 0.46 10.56
CA THR A 230 -16.08 -0.30 11.78
C THR A 230 -15.14 0.02 12.94
N GLY A 231 -14.00 0.69 12.68
CA GLY A 231 -12.96 0.95 13.68
C GLY A 231 -12.30 -0.33 14.21
N THR A 232 -12.36 -1.44 13.47
CA THR A 232 -11.85 -2.73 13.90
C THR A 232 -10.83 -3.32 12.94
N ALA A 233 -9.95 -4.19 13.44
CA ALA A 233 -9.03 -4.96 12.63
C ALA A 233 -9.41 -6.43 12.66
N THR A 234 -9.65 -7.01 11.49
CA THR A 234 -9.97 -8.42 11.29
C THR A 234 -8.98 -9.09 10.34
N PRO A 235 -8.87 -10.42 10.32
CA PRO A 235 -7.98 -11.09 9.39
C PRO A 235 -8.34 -10.79 7.94
N ILE A 236 -7.29 -10.57 7.12
CA ILE A 236 -7.34 -10.62 5.67
C ILE A 236 -6.42 -11.75 5.23
N ASP A 237 -6.95 -12.71 4.48
CA ASP A 237 -6.30 -13.98 4.24
C ASP A 237 -5.62 -14.02 2.88
N PHE A 238 -4.42 -14.60 2.82
CA PHE A 238 -3.75 -14.88 1.56
C PHE A 238 -4.57 -15.91 0.75
N VAL A 239 -4.85 -15.56 -0.51
CA VAL A 239 -5.59 -16.44 -1.43
C VAL A 239 -4.64 -17.12 -2.41
N ASN A 240 -3.91 -16.32 -3.19
CA ASN A 240 -2.98 -16.82 -4.20
C ASN A 240 -1.93 -15.78 -4.59
N ALA A 241 -0.98 -16.17 -5.42
CA ALA A 241 -0.07 -15.28 -6.11
C ALA A 241 -0.50 -15.18 -7.58
N ILE A 242 -0.62 -13.96 -8.09
CA ILE A 242 -1.04 -13.69 -9.46
C ILE A 242 -0.04 -12.76 -10.16
N GLN A 243 -0.10 -12.75 -11.50
CA GLN A 243 0.64 -11.81 -12.33
C GLN A 243 -0.24 -10.58 -12.61
N GLN A 244 0.18 -9.41 -12.15
CA GLN A 244 -0.46 -8.14 -12.48
C GLN A 244 0.36 -7.42 -13.55
N ARG A 245 -0.32 -6.93 -14.59
CA ARG A 245 0.30 -6.20 -15.71
C ARG A 245 -0.13 -4.74 -15.69
N GLY A 246 0.79 -3.87 -16.12
CA GLY A 246 0.52 -2.48 -16.41
C GLY A 246 0.67 -2.21 -17.91
N LYS A 247 0.24 -1.05 -18.36
CA LYS A 247 0.38 -0.60 -19.75
C LYS A 247 1.82 -0.12 -20.02
N ASP A 248 2.31 0.77 -19.16
CA ASP A 248 3.62 1.44 -19.33
C ASP A 248 4.73 0.74 -18.55
N VAL A 249 4.43 0.22 -17.38
CA VAL A 249 5.39 -0.51 -16.54
C VAL A 249 4.89 -1.93 -16.30
N TYR A 250 5.86 -2.87 -16.14
CA TYR A 250 5.54 -4.28 -15.91
C TYR A 250 4.61 -4.90 -16.95
N SER A 251 4.78 -4.55 -18.24
CA SER A 251 3.99 -5.13 -19.35
C SER A 251 4.07 -6.66 -19.42
N LYS A 252 5.19 -7.26 -18.96
CA LYS A 252 5.36 -8.71 -18.82
C LYS A 252 4.68 -9.28 -17.56
N GLY A 253 4.23 -8.42 -16.65
CA GLY A 253 3.66 -8.77 -15.36
C GLY A 253 4.67 -8.68 -14.21
N ILE A 254 4.13 -8.47 -13.02
CA ILE A 254 4.83 -8.53 -11.74
C ILE A 254 4.06 -9.45 -10.80
N ASP A 255 4.79 -10.25 -10.01
CA ASP A 255 4.18 -11.11 -8.99
C ASP A 255 3.56 -10.25 -7.89
N VAL A 256 2.28 -10.43 -7.64
CA VAL A 256 1.57 -9.84 -6.51
C VAL A 256 0.85 -10.91 -5.71
N TYR A 257 0.72 -10.70 -4.41
CA TYR A 257 -0.06 -11.55 -3.53
C TYR A 257 -1.47 -10.98 -3.40
N GLN A 258 -2.45 -11.83 -3.65
CA GLN A 258 -3.86 -11.51 -3.50
C GLN A 258 -4.32 -11.93 -2.10
N PHE A 259 -4.93 -10.97 -1.41
CA PHE A 259 -5.55 -11.17 -0.10
C PHE A 259 -7.04 -10.93 -0.22
N SER A 260 -7.85 -11.69 0.53
CA SER A 260 -9.29 -11.53 0.59
C SER A 260 -9.78 -11.45 2.03
N GLN A 261 -10.82 -10.65 2.25
CA GLN A 261 -11.49 -10.49 3.52
C GLN A 261 -13.00 -10.45 3.28
N ASP A 262 -13.74 -11.26 4.02
CA ASP A 262 -15.19 -11.16 4.15
C ASP A 262 -15.52 -10.66 5.55
N LEU A 263 -15.88 -9.40 5.64
CA LEU A 263 -16.36 -8.79 6.87
C LEU A 263 -17.87 -9.01 6.94
N GLY A 264 -18.29 -9.94 7.79
CA GLY A 264 -19.70 -10.32 7.99
C GLY A 264 -20.53 -9.18 8.54
N PRO A 265 -21.84 -9.32 8.75
CA PRO A 265 -22.65 -8.21 9.21
C PRO A 265 -22.13 -7.68 10.56
N VAL A 266 -21.68 -6.43 10.57
CA VAL A 266 -21.21 -5.72 11.75
C VAL A 266 -22.19 -4.61 12.05
N ASN A 267 -22.74 -4.59 13.26
CA ASN A 267 -23.55 -3.46 13.72
C ASN A 267 -22.65 -2.23 13.82
N LEU A 268 -22.85 -1.23 12.93
CA LEU A 268 -22.01 -0.02 12.88
C LEU A 268 -22.14 0.81 14.16
N TYR A 269 -23.35 0.93 14.70
CA TYR A 269 -23.55 1.67 15.93
C TYR A 269 -22.74 1.07 17.08
N ASP A 270 -22.84 -0.25 17.29
CA ASP A 270 -22.11 -0.94 18.36
C ASP A 270 -20.59 -0.90 18.13
N ALA A 271 -20.14 -0.99 16.89
CA ALA A 271 -18.72 -0.95 16.54
C ALA A 271 -18.13 0.42 16.86
N GLN A 272 -18.80 1.50 16.43
CA GLN A 272 -18.36 2.87 16.70
C GLN A 272 -18.46 3.22 18.19
N ARG A 273 -19.49 2.76 18.89
CA ARG A 273 -19.65 2.93 20.33
C ARG A 273 -18.48 2.28 21.08
N ARG A 274 -18.12 1.03 20.74
CA ARG A 274 -16.93 0.37 21.33
C ARG A 274 -15.64 1.13 21.06
N LEU A 275 -15.49 1.69 19.87
CA LEU A 275 -14.32 2.51 19.56
C LEU A 275 -14.28 3.77 20.41
N MET A 276 -15.43 4.45 20.60
CA MET A 276 -15.56 5.62 21.49
C MET A 276 -15.25 5.25 22.95
N ASP A 277 -15.70 4.09 23.45
CA ASP A 277 -15.43 3.66 24.81
C ASP A 277 -13.95 3.34 25.07
N ASN A 278 -13.20 3.02 24.01
CA ASN A 278 -11.75 2.79 24.04
C ASN A 278 -10.91 4.01 23.67
N ALA A 279 -11.54 5.12 23.34
CA ALA A 279 -10.88 6.38 22.99
C ALA A 279 -10.71 7.29 24.21
N GLY A 280 -9.81 8.27 24.14
CA GLY A 280 -9.46 9.12 25.26
C GLY A 280 -10.55 10.12 25.65
N ASN A 281 -11.00 10.95 24.72
CA ASN A 281 -11.85 12.11 25.01
C ASN A 281 -13.09 12.11 24.09
N VAL A 282 -14.15 11.45 24.53
CA VAL A 282 -15.43 11.42 23.81
C VAL A 282 -16.47 12.19 24.59
N SER A 283 -17.05 13.23 23.98
CA SER A 283 -18.10 14.03 24.60
C SER A 283 -19.46 13.36 24.52
N GLU A 284 -20.40 13.84 25.32
CA GLU A 284 -21.79 13.34 25.27
C GLU A 284 -22.47 13.73 23.95
N GLU A 285 -22.12 14.87 23.37
CA GLU A 285 -22.62 15.28 22.04
C GLU A 285 -22.20 14.31 20.96
N GLN A 286 -20.96 13.81 21.00
CA GLN A 286 -20.48 12.81 20.04
C GLN A 286 -21.24 11.47 20.19
N ARG A 287 -21.62 11.09 21.40
CA ARG A 287 -22.44 9.88 21.65
C ARG A 287 -23.86 10.05 21.11
N GLN A 288 -24.47 11.22 21.35
CA GLN A 288 -25.79 11.56 20.81
C GLN A 288 -25.80 11.64 19.29
N GLU A 289 -24.72 12.11 18.70
CA GLU A 289 -24.56 12.13 17.24
C GLU A 289 -24.55 10.70 16.67
N LEU A 290 -23.85 9.78 17.34
CA LEU A 290 -23.83 8.37 16.97
C LEU A 290 -25.21 7.72 17.08
N ASP A 291 -26.00 8.09 18.12
CA ASP A 291 -27.36 7.56 18.34
C ASP A 291 -28.30 7.86 17.15
N ARG A 292 -28.05 8.91 16.39
CA ARG A 292 -28.82 9.27 15.18
C ARG A 292 -28.66 8.25 14.04
N LEU A 293 -27.68 7.36 14.08
CA LEU A 293 -27.59 6.24 13.14
C LEU A 293 -28.72 5.22 13.34
N ARG A 294 -29.28 5.16 14.55
CA ARG A 294 -30.35 4.22 14.89
C ARG A 294 -31.69 4.80 14.45
N ARG A 295 -32.58 3.95 13.95
CA ARG A 295 -33.89 4.37 13.46
C ARG A 295 -35.00 3.71 14.23
N ASN A 296 -35.91 4.54 14.71
CA ASN A 296 -37.11 4.09 15.40
C ASN A 296 -38.35 4.62 14.65
N ILE A 297 -38.78 3.88 13.63
CA ILE A 297 -39.92 4.22 12.76
C ILE A 297 -40.93 3.08 12.73
N PRO A 298 -42.18 3.30 12.26
CA PRO A 298 -43.18 2.25 12.20
C PRO A 298 -42.65 0.98 11.49
N ALA A 299 -42.91 -0.16 12.08
CA ALA A 299 -42.47 -1.45 11.53
C ALA A 299 -43.03 -1.71 10.14
N SER A 300 -44.21 -1.16 9.81
CA SER A 300 -44.76 -1.20 8.46
C SER A 300 -43.91 -0.49 7.41
N SER A 301 -43.16 0.56 7.80
CA SER A 301 -42.20 1.21 6.88
C SER A 301 -41.07 0.26 6.47
N TRP A 302 -40.74 -0.71 7.30
CA TRP A 302 -39.75 -1.76 7.02
C TRP A 302 -40.32 -3.01 6.36
N GLY A 303 -41.62 -2.95 5.93
CA GLY A 303 -42.31 -4.11 5.35
C GLY A 303 -42.73 -5.18 6.37
N LEU A 304 -42.74 -4.83 7.65
CA LEU A 304 -43.22 -5.71 8.72
C LEU A 304 -44.72 -5.48 9.01
N SER A 305 -45.39 -6.49 9.55
CA SER A 305 -46.85 -6.48 9.72
C SER A 305 -47.38 -5.61 10.89
N SER A 306 -46.48 -5.06 11.71
CA SER A 306 -46.85 -4.17 12.84
C SER A 306 -46.81 -2.70 12.47
N GLY A 307 -47.74 -1.90 13.01
CA GLY A 307 -47.72 -0.45 12.93
C GLY A 307 -46.91 0.23 14.05
N ALA A 308 -46.50 -0.52 15.09
CA ALA A 308 -45.71 0.04 16.19
C ALA A 308 -44.31 0.43 15.74
N PRO A 309 -43.75 1.50 16.30
CA PRO A 309 -42.32 1.85 16.03
C PRO A 309 -41.40 0.72 16.47
N ILE A 310 -40.40 0.46 15.66
CA ILE A 310 -39.34 -0.52 15.92
C ILE A 310 -38.00 0.07 15.69
N GLN A 311 -37.05 -0.23 16.59
CA GLN A 311 -35.68 0.23 16.44
C GLN A 311 -34.94 -0.68 15.49
N MET A 312 -34.23 -0.05 14.52
CA MET A 312 -33.33 -0.66 13.58
C MET A 312 -31.96 -0.05 13.70
N ASP A 313 -30.96 -0.90 13.62
CA ASP A 313 -29.55 -0.50 13.62
C ASP A 313 -28.93 -0.71 12.22
N PRO A 314 -27.96 0.13 11.81
CA PRO A 314 -27.26 -0.06 10.55
C PRO A 314 -26.23 -1.19 10.68
N TYR A 315 -26.27 -2.13 9.76
CA TYR A 315 -25.31 -3.21 9.61
C TYR A 315 -24.46 -3.01 8.37
N TYR A 316 -23.18 -3.27 8.53
CA TYR A 316 -22.16 -3.13 7.51
C TYR A 316 -21.58 -4.47 7.11
N VAL A 317 -21.49 -4.70 5.83
CA VAL A 317 -20.81 -5.85 5.20
C VAL A 317 -19.80 -5.32 4.22
N ALA A 318 -18.59 -5.89 4.20
CA ALA A 318 -17.59 -5.59 3.20
C ALA A 318 -16.87 -6.85 2.77
N THR A 319 -16.91 -7.14 1.48
CA THR A 319 -16.07 -8.18 0.86
C THR A 319 -15.00 -7.49 0.04
N ARG A 320 -13.73 -7.73 0.35
CA ARG A 320 -12.63 -7.06 -0.35
C ARG A 320 -11.56 -8.02 -0.83
N THR A 321 -10.94 -7.62 -1.94
CA THR A 321 -9.78 -8.28 -2.52
C THR A 321 -8.69 -7.25 -2.76
N ILE A 322 -7.51 -7.48 -2.18
CA ILE A 322 -6.37 -6.57 -2.23
C ILE A 322 -5.18 -7.28 -2.86
N ASN A 323 -4.57 -6.67 -3.88
CA ASN A 323 -3.33 -7.14 -4.46
C ASN A 323 -2.15 -6.35 -3.90
N VAL A 324 -1.11 -7.05 -3.46
CA VAL A 324 0.07 -6.46 -2.79
C VAL A 324 1.34 -6.94 -3.47
N GLU A 325 2.24 -6.02 -3.84
CA GLU A 325 3.58 -6.39 -4.26
C GLU A 325 4.42 -6.75 -3.02
N PRO A 326 4.90 -8.01 -2.91
CA PRO A 326 5.39 -8.53 -1.64
C PRO A 326 6.70 -7.91 -1.15
N ALA A 327 7.61 -7.50 -2.05
CA ALA A 327 8.90 -6.95 -1.64
C ALA A 327 8.76 -5.57 -1.00
N THR A 328 7.81 -4.78 -1.48
CA THR A 328 7.59 -3.39 -1.03
C THR A 328 6.41 -3.23 -0.08
N GLY A 329 5.44 -4.16 -0.09
CA GLY A 329 4.18 -4.05 0.64
C GLY A 329 3.19 -3.03 0.04
N ILE A 330 3.44 -2.53 -1.17
CA ILE A 330 2.56 -1.58 -1.84
C ILE A 330 1.31 -2.30 -2.34
N ILE A 331 0.14 -1.74 -2.02
CA ILE A 331 -1.13 -2.18 -2.57
C ILE A 331 -1.20 -1.71 -4.03
N THR A 332 -1.44 -2.65 -4.94
CA THR A 332 -1.48 -2.41 -6.40
C THR A 332 -2.88 -2.40 -6.97
N ASN A 333 -3.81 -3.02 -6.28
CA ASN A 333 -5.22 -3.02 -6.61
C ASN A 333 -6.05 -3.27 -5.36
N ASN A 334 -7.21 -2.66 -5.29
CA ASN A 334 -8.22 -2.91 -4.28
C ASN A 334 -9.59 -2.97 -4.94
N SER A 335 -10.34 -4.00 -4.63
CA SER A 335 -11.73 -4.18 -5.01
C SER A 335 -12.50 -4.45 -3.74
N VAL A 336 -13.60 -3.73 -3.53
CA VAL A 336 -14.44 -3.89 -2.34
C VAL A 336 -15.90 -3.74 -2.72
N THR A 337 -16.72 -4.71 -2.31
CA THR A 337 -18.18 -4.60 -2.27
C THR A 337 -18.55 -4.12 -0.89
N LEU A 338 -19.17 -2.95 -0.80
CA LEU A 338 -19.70 -2.36 0.42
C LEU A 338 -21.22 -2.50 0.44
N TRP A 339 -21.76 -2.92 1.57
CA TRP A 339 -23.20 -3.01 1.76
C TRP A 339 -23.60 -2.55 3.15
N VAL A 340 -24.47 -1.56 3.22
CA VAL A 340 -25.08 -1.07 4.46
C VAL A 340 -26.58 -1.27 4.39
N PHE A 341 -27.13 -1.90 5.40
CA PHE A 341 -28.57 -2.15 5.52
C PHE A 341 -29.02 -2.09 6.97
N TYR A 342 -30.30 -1.85 7.19
CA TYR A 342 -30.89 -1.81 8.53
C TYR A 342 -31.47 -3.17 8.94
N SER A 343 -31.24 -3.52 10.23
CA SER A 343 -31.77 -4.74 10.84
C SER A 343 -32.06 -4.53 12.32
N GLN A 344 -32.99 -5.30 12.88
CA GLN A 344 -33.34 -5.26 14.31
C GLN A 344 -32.24 -5.83 15.20
N ASN A 345 -31.55 -6.83 14.70
CA ASN A 345 -30.51 -7.55 15.44
C ASN A 345 -29.61 -8.36 14.51
N TYR A 346 -28.55 -8.92 15.08
CA TYR A 346 -27.54 -9.68 14.34
C TYR A 346 -28.11 -10.91 13.59
N ASN A 347 -29.09 -11.63 14.18
CA ASN A 347 -29.67 -12.84 13.55
C ASN A 347 -30.43 -12.47 12.27
N GLU A 348 -31.24 -11.41 12.32
CA GLU A 348 -31.91 -10.87 11.14
C GLU A 348 -30.89 -10.36 10.11
N ALA A 349 -29.87 -9.64 10.55
CA ALA A 349 -28.80 -9.15 9.65
C ALA A 349 -28.06 -10.30 8.94
N LYS A 350 -27.81 -11.39 9.66
CA LYS A 350 -27.23 -12.61 9.07
C LYS A 350 -28.16 -13.21 8.02
N THR A 351 -29.46 -13.31 8.31
CA THR A 351 -30.49 -13.82 7.37
C THR A 351 -30.58 -12.93 6.12
N ILE A 352 -30.52 -11.59 6.29
CA ILE A 352 -30.51 -10.64 5.16
C ILE A 352 -29.26 -10.87 4.31
N LYS A 353 -28.07 -11.00 4.92
CA LYS A 353 -26.83 -11.31 4.20
C LYS A 353 -26.91 -12.63 3.42
N GLU A 354 -27.45 -13.68 4.04
CA GLU A 354 -27.64 -15.00 3.40
C GLU A 354 -28.60 -14.94 2.21
N ASN A 355 -29.53 -13.99 2.21
CA ASN A 355 -30.50 -13.73 1.13
C ASN A 355 -30.16 -12.46 0.34
N GLN A 356 -28.89 -12.11 0.22
CA GLN A 356 -28.40 -10.87 -0.41
C GLN A 356 -29.02 -10.64 -1.78
N ASP A 357 -29.02 -11.63 -2.66
CA ASP A 357 -29.53 -11.50 -4.03
C ASP A 357 -31.01 -11.07 -4.05
N LYS A 358 -31.82 -11.58 -3.13
CA LYS A 358 -33.23 -11.21 -3.00
C LYS A 358 -33.40 -9.77 -2.52
N GLU A 359 -32.64 -9.37 -1.50
CA GLU A 359 -32.70 -8.00 -0.96
C GLU A 359 -32.18 -6.98 -1.99
N LEU A 360 -31.10 -7.28 -2.73
CA LEU A 360 -30.58 -6.38 -3.76
C LEU A 360 -31.47 -6.29 -5.01
N ALA A 361 -32.21 -7.35 -5.33
CA ALA A 361 -33.18 -7.32 -6.43
C ALA A 361 -34.45 -6.50 -6.11
N SER A 362 -34.80 -6.37 -4.83
CA SER A 362 -35.95 -5.60 -4.36
C SER A 362 -35.64 -5.01 -2.98
N PRO A 363 -34.85 -3.92 -2.95
CA PRO A 363 -34.31 -3.43 -1.70
C PRO A 363 -35.39 -2.81 -0.83
N SER A 364 -35.38 -3.22 0.44
CA SER A 364 -36.27 -2.73 1.48
C SER A 364 -35.54 -2.29 2.75
N ARG A 365 -34.34 -2.80 2.94
CA ARG A 365 -33.46 -2.53 4.09
C ARG A 365 -32.12 -1.92 3.68
N THR A 366 -31.75 -2.03 2.40
CA THR A 366 -30.47 -1.56 1.84
C THR A 366 -30.43 -0.06 1.77
N MET A 367 -29.41 0.55 2.40
CA MET A 367 -29.17 1.99 2.35
C MET A 367 -28.07 2.35 1.36
N LEU A 368 -27.07 1.47 1.23
CA LEU A 368 -25.95 1.61 0.29
C LEU A 368 -25.52 0.21 -0.16
N HIS A 369 -25.41 0.01 -1.46
CA HIS A 369 -24.65 -1.11 -2.03
C HIS A 369 -23.76 -0.59 -3.14
N PHE A 370 -22.45 -0.84 -3.05
CA PHE A 370 -21.47 -0.29 -3.95
C PHE A 370 -20.32 -1.25 -4.22
N ASP A 371 -20.14 -1.60 -5.50
CA ASP A 371 -19.00 -2.38 -5.98
C ASP A 371 -17.88 -1.43 -6.42
N ALA A 372 -16.94 -1.18 -5.53
CA ALA A 372 -15.82 -0.28 -5.74
C ALA A 372 -14.61 -1.06 -6.26
N GLN A 373 -14.12 -0.73 -7.44
CA GLN A 373 -12.88 -1.27 -8.00
C GLN A 373 -11.98 -0.13 -8.46
N TRP A 374 -10.71 -0.16 -8.09
CA TRP A 374 -9.75 0.84 -8.57
C TRP A 374 -9.74 0.92 -10.08
N ASP A 375 -9.73 2.14 -10.60
CA ASP A 375 -9.62 2.39 -12.03
C ASP A 375 -8.21 2.04 -12.57
N ASP A 376 -8.08 1.97 -13.89
CA ASP A 376 -6.82 1.58 -14.52
C ASP A 376 -5.72 2.63 -14.32
N ARG A 377 -6.08 3.91 -14.24
CA ARG A 377 -5.13 4.99 -13.95
C ARG A 377 -4.52 4.84 -12.56
N THR A 378 -5.34 4.55 -11.57
CA THR A 378 -4.90 4.26 -10.20
C THR A 378 -3.96 3.05 -10.16
N LYS A 379 -4.35 1.94 -10.78
CA LYS A 379 -3.51 0.73 -10.85
C LYS A 379 -2.15 1.01 -11.48
N GLU A 380 -2.11 1.74 -12.59
CA GLU A 380 -0.85 2.10 -13.26
C GLU A 380 0.02 3.01 -12.40
N ALA A 381 -0.55 4.02 -11.76
CA ALA A 381 0.18 4.90 -10.83
C ALA A 381 0.81 4.11 -9.67
N ARG A 382 0.09 3.13 -9.12
CA ARG A 382 0.62 2.27 -8.05
C ARG A 382 1.75 1.35 -8.53
N LEU A 383 1.69 0.86 -9.77
CA LEU A 383 2.78 0.11 -10.39
C LEU A 383 4.04 0.98 -10.58
N HIS A 384 3.87 2.25 -10.95
CA HIS A 384 4.98 3.22 -11.00
C HIS A 384 5.61 3.46 -9.61
N ASP A 385 4.80 3.54 -8.56
CA ASP A 385 5.30 3.68 -7.19
C ASP A 385 6.16 2.49 -6.76
N ILE A 386 5.75 1.27 -7.11
CA ILE A 386 6.56 0.07 -6.88
C ILE A 386 7.93 0.21 -7.58
N GLN A 387 7.94 0.64 -8.84
CA GLN A 387 9.17 0.74 -9.60
C GLN A 387 10.18 1.69 -8.94
N ARG A 388 9.70 2.80 -8.35
CA ARG A 388 10.55 3.75 -7.62
C ARG A 388 11.19 3.13 -6.37
N VAL A 389 10.48 2.23 -5.68
CA VAL A 389 10.98 1.59 -4.45
C VAL A 389 11.81 0.35 -4.77
N ILE A 390 11.39 -0.47 -5.74
CA ILE A 390 12.03 -1.77 -6.01
C ILE A 390 13.38 -1.63 -6.73
N LYS A 391 13.55 -0.59 -7.58
CA LYS A 391 14.82 -0.38 -8.29
C LYS A 391 16.02 -0.24 -7.34
N PRO A 392 16.04 0.68 -6.37
CA PRO A 392 17.16 0.78 -5.43
C PRO A 392 17.32 -0.48 -4.59
N LEU A 393 16.22 -1.13 -4.16
CA LEU A 393 16.28 -2.39 -3.43
C LEU A 393 17.01 -3.48 -4.23
N ASN A 394 16.67 -3.65 -5.52
CA ASN A 394 17.32 -4.65 -6.38
C ASN A 394 18.78 -4.32 -6.68
N ILE A 395 19.14 -3.05 -6.86
CA ILE A 395 20.50 -2.62 -7.06
C ILE A 395 21.36 -3.01 -5.85
N TRP A 396 20.95 -2.64 -4.65
CA TRP A 396 21.73 -2.85 -3.44
C TRP A 396 21.63 -4.28 -2.88
N SER A 397 20.56 -5.03 -3.16
CA SER A 397 20.41 -6.41 -2.70
C SER A 397 21.02 -7.44 -3.64
N LYS A 398 21.14 -7.13 -4.95
CA LYS A 398 21.59 -8.09 -5.97
C LYS A 398 22.76 -7.55 -6.78
N ALA A 399 22.60 -6.44 -7.51
CA ALA A 399 23.61 -5.97 -8.46
C ALA A 399 24.94 -5.59 -7.79
N VAL A 400 24.90 -4.77 -6.75
CA VAL A 400 26.11 -4.33 -6.04
C VAL A 400 26.85 -5.50 -5.41
N PRO A 401 26.23 -6.42 -4.62
CA PRO A 401 26.93 -7.57 -4.06
C PRO A 401 27.58 -8.47 -5.12
N TRP A 402 26.87 -8.76 -6.23
CA TRP A 402 27.41 -9.55 -7.31
C TRP A 402 28.60 -8.91 -8.01
N ILE A 403 28.49 -7.63 -8.41
CA ILE A 403 29.57 -6.91 -9.10
C ILE A 403 30.78 -6.77 -8.18
N THR A 404 30.58 -6.31 -6.94
CA THR A 404 31.71 -6.11 -6.01
C THR A 404 32.29 -7.44 -5.53
N GLY A 405 31.47 -8.48 -5.35
CA GLY A 405 31.94 -9.82 -4.95
C GLY A 405 32.80 -10.47 -6.02
N VAL A 406 32.33 -10.50 -7.27
CA VAL A 406 33.07 -11.07 -8.39
C VAL A 406 34.35 -10.27 -8.65
N SER A 407 34.27 -8.93 -8.71
CA SER A 407 35.45 -8.07 -8.94
C SER A 407 36.46 -8.21 -7.79
N GLY A 408 35.99 -8.24 -6.56
CA GLY A 408 36.85 -8.44 -5.39
C GLY A 408 37.57 -9.79 -5.40
N MET A 409 36.88 -10.86 -5.78
CA MET A 409 37.48 -12.20 -5.92
C MET A 409 38.55 -12.21 -7.02
N ILE A 410 38.27 -11.63 -8.18
CA ILE A 410 39.26 -11.53 -9.29
C ILE A 410 40.52 -10.77 -8.83
N LEU A 411 40.34 -9.65 -8.14
CA LEU A 411 41.48 -8.86 -7.65
C LEU A 411 42.30 -9.61 -6.59
N ILE A 412 41.67 -10.37 -5.71
CA ILE A 412 42.37 -11.20 -4.73
C ILE A 412 43.14 -12.31 -5.42
N LEU A 413 42.52 -13.03 -6.36
CA LEU A 413 43.19 -14.09 -7.11
C LEU A 413 44.38 -13.56 -7.92
N ALA A 414 44.21 -12.43 -8.58
CA ALA A 414 45.32 -11.76 -9.31
C ALA A 414 46.43 -11.32 -8.35
N GLY A 415 46.09 -10.74 -7.21
CA GLY A 415 47.04 -10.36 -6.18
C GLY A 415 47.83 -11.55 -5.60
N LEU A 416 47.13 -12.67 -5.33
CA LEU A 416 47.77 -13.90 -4.87
C LEU A 416 48.67 -14.52 -5.94
N TYR A 417 48.22 -14.52 -7.20
CA TYR A 417 49.06 -14.97 -8.34
C TYR A 417 50.36 -14.19 -8.42
N LEU A 418 50.27 -12.87 -8.40
CA LEU A 418 51.46 -11.98 -8.42
C LEU A 418 52.36 -12.15 -7.20
N TYR A 419 51.77 -12.47 -6.04
CA TYR A 419 52.56 -12.77 -4.83
C TYR A 419 53.34 -14.08 -4.93
N PHE A 420 52.74 -15.14 -5.41
CA PHE A 420 53.41 -16.44 -5.57
C PHE A 420 54.46 -16.40 -6.71
N ASP A 421 54.15 -15.74 -7.83
CA ASP A 421 55.09 -15.55 -8.93
C ASP A 421 56.35 -14.80 -8.46
N ALA A 422 56.20 -13.70 -7.69
CA ALA A 422 57.30 -12.95 -7.12
C ALA A 422 58.14 -13.80 -6.13
N ARG A 423 57.54 -14.71 -5.40
CA ARG A 423 58.24 -15.60 -4.45
C ARG A 423 59.02 -16.69 -5.18
N GLN A 424 58.53 -17.28 -6.26
CA GLN A 424 59.26 -18.20 -7.10
C GLN A 424 60.42 -17.56 -7.83
N ALA A 425 60.27 -16.31 -8.32
CA ALA A 425 61.34 -15.58 -8.95
C ALA A 425 62.48 -15.20 -8.00
N GLY A 426 62.19 -14.97 -6.70
CA GLY A 426 63.21 -14.66 -5.69
C GLY A 426 63.97 -15.88 -5.14
N GLY A 427 63.49 -17.12 -5.41
CA GLY A 427 64.06 -18.37 -4.88
C GLY A 427 65.06 -19.07 -5.83
N ARG A 428 65.37 -18.51 -7.01
CA ARG A 428 66.39 -19.12 -7.88
C ARG A 428 67.76 -18.71 -7.33
N PRO A 429 68.63 -19.65 -6.85
CA PRO A 429 69.99 -19.33 -6.44
C PRO A 429 70.79 -18.87 -7.68
N ALA A 430 71.56 -17.79 -7.53
CA ALA A 430 72.48 -17.31 -8.55
C ALA A 430 73.43 -18.48 -8.94
N GLY A 431 73.33 -18.91 -10.18
CA GLY A 431 74.15 -19.97 -10.70
C GLY A 431 75.62 -19.65 -10.49
N LYS A 432 76.40 -20.54 -9.87
CA LYS A 432 77.87 -20.49 -9.79
C LYS A 432 78.42 -20.35 -11.22
N SER A 433 79.21 -19.28 -11.44
CA SER A 433 80.04 -19.17 -12.62
C SER A 433 80.98 -20.39 -12.70
N PRO A 434 81.20 -20.99 -13.87
CA PRO A 434 82.21 -22.04 -13.99
C PRO A 434 83.61 -21.42 -13.79
N GLU A 435 84.35 -22.01 -12.85
CA GLU A 435 85.78 -21.79 -12.69
C GLU A 435 86.47 -22.26 -13.95
N THR A 436 87.26 -21.37 -14.56
CA THR A 436 88.23 -21.71 -15.64
C THR A 436 89.37 -22.48 -14.99
N PRO A 437 89.79 -23.60 -15.56
CA PRO A 437 90.98 -24.31 -15.10
C PRO A 437 92.23 -23.51 -15.58
N ASP A 438 93.11 -23.21 -14.66
CA ASP A 438 94.48 -22.74 -14.97
C ASP A 438 95.24 -23.88 -15.66
N SER A 439 95.80 -23.59 -16.81
CA SER A 439 96.75 -24.42 -17.55
C SER A 439 98.16 -24.15 -17.17
N LEU A 440 98.89 -25.18 -16.78
CA LEU A 440 100.32 -25.25 -16.81
C LEU A 440 100.89 -25.06 -18.26
#